data_104dd805e6e0007462622ac379ae518f
#
_entry.id   104dd805e6e0007462622ac379ae518f
#
_cell.length_a   1.000
_cell.length_b   1.000
_cell.length_c   1.000
_cell.angle_alpha   90.00
_cell.angle_beta   90.00
_cell.angle_gamma   90.00
#
_symmetry.space_group_name_H-M   'P 1'
#
loop_
_entity.id
_entity.type
_entity.pdbx_description
1 polymer ?
#
loop_
_entity_poly.entity_id
_entity_poly.type
_entity_poly.pdbx_seq_one_letter_code
_entity_poly.pdbx_strand_id
1 'polypeptide(L)' 'MRQRKSDHPAAMLERLTRKHTDLSDRVAHIDGRLHLTSTDQAELNALKREKLAAKDALNALQRE' A
#
# COMPACT_ATOMS: atom_id res chain seq x y z
N MET A 1 20.52 -11.53 18.78
CA MET A 1 20.18 -11.28 18.41
C MET A 1 19.54 -11.05 18.03
N ARG A 2 18.98 -10.93 17.80
CA ARG A 2 18.39 -10.84 17.40
C ARG A 2 17.55 -10.39 17.03
N GLN A 3 17.15 -9.92 17.09
CA GLN A 3 16.34 -9.48 16.76
C GLN A 3 15.83 -9.37 15.72
N ARG A 4 16.02 -9.42 15.28
CA ARG A 4 15.64 -9.54 14.16
C ARG A 4 14.27 -9.92 13.94
N LYS A 5 13.47 -9.68 14.81
CA LYS A 5 12.13 -9.84 14.67
C LYS A 5 11.56 -9.00 13.64
N SER A 6 12.07 -7.83 13.45
CA SER A 6 11.60 -6.91 12.44
C SER A 6 11.86 -7.44 11.05
N ASP A 7 12.75 -8.40 10.94
CA ASP A 7 13.06 -9.00 9.65
C ASP A 7 12.26 -10.28 9.41
N HIS A 8 11.42 -10.64 10.35
CA HIS A 8 10.63 -11.84 10.22
C HIS A 8 9.68 -11.74 9.03
N PRO A 9 9.68 -12.71 8.12
CA PRO A 9 8.85 -12.63 6.91
C PRO A 9 7.38 -12.45 7.19
N ALA A 10 6.86 -13.10 8.22
CA ALA A 10 5.45 -12.98 8.56
C ALA A 10 5.10 -11.57 9.00
N ALA A 11 5.97 -10.93 9.77
CA ALA A 11 5.74 -9.57 10.22
C ALA A 11 5.79 -8.60 9.06
N MET A 12 6.75 -8.81 8.17
CA MET A 12 6.89 -7.99 6.98
C MET A 12 5.65 -8.10 6.11
N LEU A 13 5.19 -9.34 5.91
CA LEU A 13 4.03 -9.60 5.08
C LEU A 13 2.79 -8.91 5.66
N GLU A 14 2.63 -9.01 6.97
CA GLU A 14 1.49 -8.40 7.63
C GLU A 14 1.51 -6.89 7.48
N ARG A 15 2.67 -6.29 7.63
CA ARG A 15 2.83 -4.86 7.48
C ARG A 15 2.48 -4.40 6.09
N LEU A 16 2.99 -5.10 5.08
CA LEU A 16 2.74 -4.76 3.70
C LEU A 16 1.28 -4.95 3.34
N THR A 17 0.66 -6.01 3.86
CA THR A 17 -0.75 -6.26 3.61
C THR A 17 -1.58 -5.12 4.17
N ARG A 18 -1.26 -4.69 5.39
CA ARG A 18 -1.98 -3.61 6.03
C ARG A 18 -1.80 -2.30 5.27
N LYS A 19 -0.57 -2.04 4.85
CA LYS A 19 -0.29 -0.84 4.08
C LYS A 19 -1.05 -0.85 2.76
N HIS A 20 -1.08 -1.99 2.09
CA HIS A 20 -1.81 -2.11 0.84
C HIS A 20 -3.30 -1.87 1.05
N THR A 21 -3.85 -2.42 2.14
CA THR A 21 -5.26 -2.21 2.45
C THR A 21 -5.56 -0.76 2.73
N ASP A 22 -4.70 -0.09 3.51
CA ASP A 22 -4.88 1.32 3.82
C ASP A 22 -4.85 2.17 2.55
N LEU A 23 -3.89 1.90 1.68
CA LEU A 23 -3.77 2.63 0.43
C LEU A 23 -4.97 2.39 -0.47
N SER A 24 -5.44 1.16 -0.49
CA SER A 24 -6.61 0.81 -1.28
C SER A 24 -7.84 1.56 -0.79
N ASP A 25 -7.99 1.65 0.53
CA ASP A 25 -9.12 2.36 1.12
C ASP A 25 -9.06 3.85 0.77
N ARG A 26 -7.87 4.44 0.83
CA ARG A 26 -7.71 5.83 0.49
C ARG A 26 -8.02 6.10 -0.97
N VAL A 27 -7.55 5.22 -1.85
CA VAL A 27 -7.84 5.34 -3.26
C VAL A 27 -9.35 5.29 -3.49
N ALA A 28 -10.01 4.32 -2.87
CA ALA A 28 -11.46 4.18 -3.04
C ALA A 28 -12.19 5.40 -2.53
N HIS A 29 -11.72 5.97 -1.41
CA HIS A 29 -12.35 7.15 -0.83
C HIS A 29 -12.28 8.34 -1.77
N ILE A 30 -11.12 8.59 -2.34
CA ILE A 30 -10.94 9.71 -3.25
C ILE A 30 -11.64 9.46 -4.57
N ASP A 31 -11.48 8.25 -5.08
CA ASP A 31 -12.03 7.87 -6.37
C ASP A 31 -13.56 7.92 -6.36
N GLY A 32 -14.16 7.80 -5.17
CA GLY A 32 -15.61 7.83 -5.05
C GLY A 32 -16.21 9.21 -5.02
N ARG A 33 -15.38 10.26 -5.04
CA ARG A 33 -15.89 11.62 -5.03
C ARG A 33 -16.46 11.99 -6.40
N LEU A 34 -17.51 12.78 -6.37
CA LEU A 34 -18.14 13.19 -7.63
C LEU A 34 -17.25 14.12 -8.44
N HIS A 35 -16.56 15.01 -7.75
CA HIS A 35 -15.68 15.96 -8.42
C HIS A 35 -14.30 15.89 -7.82
N LEU A 36 -13.32 15.72 -8.66
CA LEU A 36 -11.93 15.69 -8.23
C LEU A 36 -11.26 16.98 -8.64
N THR A 37 -10.63 17.65 -7.67
CA THR A 37 -9.84 18.83 -7.96
C THR A 37 -8.49 18.38 -8.50
N SER A 38 -7.69 19.35 -8.96
CA SER A 38 -6.34 19.01 -9.42
C SER A 38 -5.53 18.38 -8.31
N THR A 39 -5.70 18.88 -7.08
CA THR A 39 -5.00 18.33 -5.94
C THR A 39 -5.45 16.90 -5.66
N ASP A 40 -6.77 16.67 -5.72
CA ASP A 40 -7.30 15.32 -5.51
C ASP A 40 -6.76 14.36 -6.54
N GLN A 41 -6.69 14.82 -7.79
CA GLN A 41 -6.20 13.98 -8.87
C GLN A 41 -4.73 13.61 -8.66
N ALA A 42 -3.93 14.59 -8.25
CA ALA A 42 -2.52 14.34 -7.98
C ALA A 42 -2.34 13.37 -6.82
N GLU A 43 -3.14 13.55 -5.78
CA GLU A 43 -3.08 12.67 -4.62
C GLU A 43 -3.50 11.26 -5.00
N LEU A 44 -4.55 11.14 -5.80
CA LEU A 44 -5.03 9.85 -6.25
C LEU A 44 -3.95 9.12 -7.04
N ASN A 45 -3.29 9.83 -7.93
CA ASN A 45 -2.23 9.23 -8.73
C ASN A 45 -1.07 8.77 -7.86
N ALA A 46 -0.70 9.56 -6.87
CA ALA A 46 0.36 9.20 -5.96
C ALA A 46 -0.01 7.96 -5.14
N LEU A 47 -1.24 7.92 -4.65
CA LEU A 47 -1.71 6.79 -3.87
C LEU A 47 -1.77 5.51 -4.71
N LYS A 48 -2.20 5.62 -5.95
CA LYS A 48 -2.25 4.47 -6.84
C LYS A 48 -0.85 3.91 -7.08
N ARG A 49 0.11 4.80 -7.19
CA ARG A 49 1.49 4.40 -7.39
C ARG A 49 2.02 3.68 -6.17
N GLU A 50 1.73 4.21 -4.98
CA GLU A 50 2.15 3.58 -3.74
C GLU A 50 1.48 2.23 -3.54
N LYS A 51 0.20 2.16 -3.89
CA LYS A 51 -0.54 0.92 -3.79
C LYS A 51 0.09 -0.16 -4.66
N LEU A 52 0.47 0.21 -5.86
CA LEU A 52 1.10 -0.73 -6.77
C LEU A 52 2.45 -1.18 -6.24
N ALA A 53 3.23 -0.25 -5.70
CA ALA A 53 4.51 -0.61 -5.12
C ALA A 53 4.35 -1.56 -3.95
N ALA A 54 3.34 -1.33 -3.11
CA ALA A 54 3.09 -2.21 -1.97
C ALA A 54 2.66 -3.59 -2.45
N LYS A 55 1.87 -3.64 -3.49
CA LYS A 55 1.43 -4.91 -4.06
C LYS A 55 2.60 -5.69 -4.63
N ASP A 56 3.48 -4.99 -5.31
CA ASP A 56 4.67 -5.63 -5.88
C ASP A 56 5.55 -6.21 -4.79
N ALA A 57 5.70 -5.46 -3.69
CA ALA A 57 6.48 -5.93 -2.56
C ALA A 57 5.84 -7.18 -1.93
N LEU A 58 4.52 -7.18 -1.83
CA LEU A 58 3.79 -8.33 -1.31
C LEU A 58 4.00 -9.55 -2.20
N ASN A 59 3.90 -9.36 -3.50
CA ASN A 59 4.08 -10.45 -4.44
C ASN A 59 5.49 -11.01 -4.34
N ALA A 60 6.47 -10.14 -4.18
CA ALA A 60 7.85 -10.59 -4.06
C ALA A 60 8.04 -11.44 -2.82
N LEU A 61 7.44 -11.04 -1.71
CA LEU A 61 7.53 -11.80 -0.47
C LEU A 61 6.83 -13.14 -0.58
N GLN A 62 5.66 -13.14 -1.20
CA GLN A 62 4.90 -14.37 -1.32
C GLN A 62 5.52 -15.36 -2.29
N ARG A 63 6.31 -14.82 -3.20
CA ARG A 63 6.98 -15.67 -4.16
C ARG A 63 8.11 -16.45 -3.53
N GLU A 64 8.66 -15.94 -2.47
CA GLU A 64 9.70 -16.65 -1.75
C GLU A 64 9.12 -17.87 -1.08
#